data_7e8c08b4a304ef7aa25feb507f075249
#
_entry.id   7e8c08b4a304ef7aa25feb507f075249
#
_cell.length_a   1.000
_cell.length_b   1.000
_cell.length_c   1.000
_cell.angle_alpha   90.00
_cell.angle_beta   90.00
_cell.angle_gamma   90.00
#
_symmetry.space_group_name_H-M   'P 1'
#
loop_
_entity.id
_entity.type
_entity.pdbx_description
1 polymer ?
#
loop_
_entity_poly.entity_id
_entity_poly.type
_entity_poly.pdbx_seq_one_letter_code
_entity_poly.pdbx_strand_id
1 'polypeptide(L)'
;MKRREIAREEWQHFFDSFSGQHMGWLVGVDRFDEFLDESVQMRHLDGALRGVQSDADEVALAVDDRSSGHLATESIRDPQRIVLEQSEDEVDTALEIDGPQSCIILRFRDPMPAEMVDGIAV
;
A
#
# COMPACT_ATOMS: atom_id res chain seq x y z
N MET A 1 12.70 12.89 -4.19
CA MET A 1 11.55 12.05 -3.85
C MET A 1 10.54 12.88 -3.08
N LYS A 2 9.28 12.81 -3.47
CA LYS A 2 8.20 13.55 -2.84
C LYS A 2 7.43 12.65 -1.91
N ARG A 3 7.05 13.17 -0.75
CA ARG A 3 6.18 12.46 0.19
C ARG A 3 4.96 13.33 0.45
N ARG A 4 3.78 12.75 0.34
CA ARG A 4 2.53 13.47 0.57
C ARG A 4 1.67 12.69 1.56
N GLU A 5 1.34 13.33 2.67
CA GLU A 5 0.40 12.75 3.61
C GLU A 5 -1.02 12.95 3.11
N ILE A 6 -1.82 11.89 3.12
CA ILE A 6 -3.21 11.93 2.67
C ILE A 6 -4.10 12.31 3.84
N ALA A 7 -4.88 13.37 3.70
CA ALA A 7 -5.80 13.80 4.74
C ALA A 7 -6.82 12.71 5.03
N ARG A 8 -7.19 12.55 6.31
CA ARG A 8 -8.08 11.47 6.73
C ARG A 8 -9.41 11.47 5.98
N GLU A 9 -9.99 12.63 5.75
CA GLU A 9 -11.26 12.77 5.03
C GLU A 9 -11.16 12.37 3.55
N GLU A 10 -9.96 12.25 3.02
CA GLU A 10 -9.72 11.86 1.64
C GLU A 10 -9.38 10.38 1.48
N TRP A 11 -9.19 9.64 2.58
CA TRP A 11 -8.69 8.26 2.52
C TRP A 11 -9.54 7.35 1.65
N GLN A 12 -10.85 7.37 1.82
CA GLN A 12 -11.72 6.46 1.06
C GLN A 12 -11.61 6.73 -0.43
N HIS A 13 -11.70 7.97 -0.83
CA HIS A 13 -11.57 8.36 -2.24
C HIS A 13 -10.17 8.04 -2.78
N PHE A 14 -9.15 8.33 -1.98
CA PHE A 14 -7.77 8.03 -2.36
C PHE A 14 -7.56 6.54 -2.62
N PHE A 15 -8.02 5.68 -1.71
CA PHE A 15 -7.83 4.23 -1.86
C PHE A 15 -8.65 3.66 -3.01
N ASP A 16 -9.83 4.18 -3.27
CA ASP A 16 -10.63 3.75 -4.42
C ASP A 16 -9.88 4.05 -5.73
N SER A 17 -9.33 5.25 -5.85
CA SER A 17 -8.55 5.64 -7.03
C SER A 17 -7.24 4.85 -7.13
N PHE A 18 -6.53 4.72 -6.02
CA PHE A 18 -5.26 4.00 -5.94
C PHE A 18 -5.43 2.55 -6.35
N SER A 19 -6.46 1.89 -5.83
CA SER A 19 -6.75 0.49 -6.16
C SER A 19 -7.10 0.32 -7.63
N GLY A 20 -7.92 1.22 -8.17
CA GLY A 20 -8.30 1.16 -9.58
C GLY A 20 -7.12 1.35 -10.52
N GLN A 21 -6.20 2.26 -10.18
CA GLN A 21 -5.03 2.54 -11.01
C GLN A 21 -3.98 1.42 -10.97
N HIS A 22 -3.87 0.72 -9.83
CA HIS A 22 -2.74 -0.17 -9.60
C HIS A 22 -3.14 -1.64 -9.45
N MET A 23 -4.39 -1.99 -9.73
CA MET A 23 -4.83 -3.38 -9.66
C MET A 23 -3.99 -4.25 -10.62
N GLY A 24 -3.44 -5.32 -10.08
CA GLY A 24 -2.61 -6.24 -10.84
C GLY A 24 -1.13 -5.87 -10.92
N TRP A 25 -0.76 -4.67 -10.45
CA TRP A 25 0.64 -4.27 -10.44
C TRP A 25 1.43 -5.08 -9.42
N LEU A 26 2.68 -5.41 -9.77
CA LEU A 26 3.55 -6.14 -8.87
C LEU A 26 4.04 -5.24 -7.73
N VAL A 27 3.86 -5.70 -6.51
CA VAL A 27 4.24 -4.96 -5.31
C VAL A 27 4.99 -5.86 -4.34
N GLY A 28 5.83 -5.24 -3.53
CA GLY A 28 6.35 -5.85 -2.31
C GLY A 28 5.69 -5.15 -1.13
N VAL A 29 5.25 -5.90 -0.16
CA VAL A 29 4.59 -5.37 1.03
C VAL A 29 5.34 -5.84 2.26
N ASP A 30 5.85 -4.89 3.03
CA ASP A 30 6.53 -5.17 4.29
C ASP A 30 5.67 -4.67 5.45
N ARG A 31 5.41 -5.56 6.39
CA ARG A 31 4.69 -5.22 7.61
C ARG A 31 5.64 -5.29 8.79
N PHE A 32 5.66 -4.25 9.61
CA PHE A 32 6.45 -4.16 10.82
C PHE A 32 5.51 -4.04 12.01
N ASP A 33 5.62 -4.96 12.95
CA ASP A 33 4.86 -4.92 14.21
C ASP A 33 5.82 -4.71 15.37
N GLU A 34 5.55 -3.69 16.20
CA GLU A 34 6.31 -3.41 17.40
C GLU A 34 5.57 -3.98 18.61
N PHE A 35 6.28 -4.72 19.44
CA PHE A 35 5.71 -5.35 20.62
C PHE A 35 6.17 -4.65 21.92
N LEU A 36 5.45 -4.91 23.00
CA LEU A 36 5.70 -4.26 24.30
C LEU A 36 7.10 -4.52 24.87
N ASP A 37 7.75 -5.60 24.45
CA ASP A 37 9.12 -5.93 24.83
C ASP A 37 10.17 -5.27 23.94
N GLU A 38 9.76 -4.28 23.15
CA GLU A 38 10.61 -3.56 22.20
C GLU A 38 11.12 -4.42 21.05
N SER A 39 10.60 -5.64 20.91
CA SER A 39 10.91 -6.45 19.72
C SER A 39 10.11 -5.95 18.51
N VAL A 40 10.70 -6.13 17.33
CA VAL A 40 10.05 -5.80 16.06
C VAL A 40 10.00 -7.06 15.21
N GLN A 41 8.81 -7.41 14.73
CA GLN A 41 8.65 -8.50 13.76
C GLN A 41 8.33 -7.92 12.39
N MET A 42 8.91 -8.51 11.37
CA MET A 42 8.67 -8.13 9.98
C MET A 42 8.06 -9.30 9.22
N ARG A 43 7.04 -9.01 8.42
CA ARG A 43 6.48 -9.96 7.45
C ARG A 43 6.54 -9.35 6.07
N HIS A 44 6.77 -10.18 5.08
CA HIS A 44 6.89 -9.74 3.69
C HIS A 44 5.94 -10.53 2.79
N LEU A 45 5.21 -9.80 1.93
CA LEU A 45 4.40 -10.37 0.86
C LEU A 45 4.90 -9.82 -0.47
N ASP A 46 4.73 -10.61 -1.52
CA ASP A 46 5.22 -10.26 -2.84
C ASP A 46 4.28 -10.81 -3.89
N GLY A 47 3.72 -9.94 -4.73
CA GLY A 47 2.79 -10.38 -5.76
C GLY A 47 2.00 -9.25 -6.38
N ALA A 48 0.87 -9.59 -6.99
CA ALA A 48 0.02 -8.63 -7.66
C ALA A 48 -0.97 -7.98 -6.68
N LEU A 49 -1.02 -6.66 -6.69
CA LEU A 49 -1.94 -5.91 -5.82
C LEU A 49 -3.38 -6.16 -6.26
N ARG A 50 -4.25 -6.51 -5.32
CA ARG A 50 -5.68 -6.70 -5.56
C ARG A 50 -6.51 -5.51 -5.10
N GLY A 51 -6.03 -4.76 -4.14
CA GLY A 51 -6.69 -3.54 -3.71
C GLY A 51 -6.27 -3.10 -2.32
N VAL A 52 -6.61 -1.86 -2.01
CA VAL A 52 -6.48 -1.28 -0.68
C VAL A 52 -7.81 -0.63 -0.33
N GLN A 53 -8.32 -0.90 0.85
CA GLN A 53 -9.62 -0.38 1.29
C GLN A 53 -9.49 0.24 2.67
N SER A 54 -10.28 1.28 2.91
CA SER A 54 -10.41 1.86 4.24
C SER A 54 -11.86 1.84 4.69
N ASP A 55 -12.07 1.55 5.96
CA ASP A 55 -13.35 1.79 6.61
C ASP A 55 -13.10 2.64 7.87
N ALA A 56 -14.08 2.74 8.77
CA ALA A 56 -13.99 3.66 9.91
C ALA A 56 -12.75 3.42 10.79
N ASP A 57 -12.36 2.16 10.98
CA ASP A 57 -11.36 1.78 11.99
C ASP A 57 -10.15 1.05 11.43
N GLU A 58 -10.11 0.80 10.12
CA GLU A 58 -9.11 -0.12 9.59
C GLU A 58 -8.78 0.22 8.14
N VAL A 59 -7.50 0.03 7.79
CA VAL A 59 -7.06 0.00 6.38
C VAL A 59 -6.56 -1.40 6.10
N ALA A 60 -7.08 -2.03 5.04
CA ALA A 60 -6.70 -3.38 4.64
C ALA A 60 -6.22 -3.39 3.20
N LEU A 61 -5.22 -4.21 2.91
CA LEU A 61 -4.76 -4.44 1.55
C LEU A 61 -4.73 -5.93 1.25
N ALA A 62 -4.89 -6.27 -0.01
CA ALA A 62 -4.87 -7.65 -0.48
C ALA A 62 -3.90 -7.80 -1.65
N VAL A 63 -3.13 -8.87 -1.62
CA VAL A 63 -2.11 -9.19 -2.62
C VAL A 63 -2.24 -10.65 -2.98
N ASP A 64 -2.16 -10.97 -4.28
CA ASP A 64 -1.99 -12.36 -4.72
C ASP A 64 -0.55 -12.75 -4.45
N ASP A 65 -0.32 -13.41 -3.31
CA ASP A 65 1.02 -13.73 -2.84
C ASP A 65 1.67 -14.82 -3.68
N ARG A 66 2.83 -14.50 -4.24
CA ARG A 66 3.52 -15.42 -5.15
C ARG A 66 4.09 -16.64 -4.45
N SER A 67 4.48 -16.50 -3.20
CA SER A 67 5.10 -17.61 -2.47
C SER A 67 4.09 -18.66 -2.04
N SER A 68 2.87 -18.25 -1.66
CA SER A 68 1.83 -19.18 -1.22
C SER A 68 0.87 -19.58 -2.35
N GLY A 69 0.78 -18.76 -3.40
CA GLY A 69 -0.21 -18.94 -4.46
C GLY A 69 -1.62 -18.56 -4.06
N HIS A 70 -1.80 -17.93 -2.90
CA HIS A 70 -3.10 -17.56 -2.37
C HIS A 70 -3.21 -16.05 -2.14
N LEU A 71 -4.45 -15.58 -2.07
CA LEU A 71 -4.71 -14.20 -1.68
C LEU A 71 -4.30 -13.99 -0.22
N ALA A 72 -3.45 -13.03 0.03
CA ALA A 72 -3.02 -12.65 1.35
C ALA A 72 -3.52 -11.24 1.68
N THR A 73 -3.98 -11.05 2.91
CA THR A 73 -4.51 -9.77 3.37
C THR A 73 -3.72 -9.30 4.58
N GLU A 74 -3.38 -8.01 4.58
CA GLU A 74 -2.78 -7.34 5.73
C GLU A 74 -3.62 -6.13 6.09
N SER A 75 -3.76 -5.85 7.39
CA SER A 75 -4.54 -4.70 7.83
C SER A 75 -3.89 -3.99 9.00
N ILE A 76 -4.19 -2.70 9.12
CA ILE A 76 -3.80 -1.85 10.24
C ILE A 76 -5.07 -1.34 10.89
N ARG A 77 -5.24 -1.61 12.18
CA ARG A 77 -6.31 -1.04 13.00
C ARG A 77 -5.91 0.34 13.49
N ASP A 78 -6.90 1.22 13.57
CA ASP A 78 -6.70 2.60 14.01
C ASP A 78 -5.56 3.28 13.25
N PRO A 79 -5.60 3.27 11.91
CA PRO A 79 -4.55 3.90 11.14
C PRO A 79 -4.46 5.39 11.48
N GLN A 80 -3.24 5.87 11.64
CA GLN A 80 -2.98 7.24 12.07
C GLN A 80 -2.51 8.13 10.94
N ARG A 81 -1.80 7.54 9.96
CA ARG A 81 -1.21 8.31 8.88
C ARG A 81 -1.05 7.46 7.64
N ILE A 82 -1.36 8.06 6.50
CA ILE A 82 -1.17 7.47 5.18
C ILE A 82 -0.27 8.41 4.40
N VAL A 83 0.84 7.89 3.88
CA VAL A 83 1.81 8.69 3.12
C VAL A 83 2.06 8.05 1.77
N LEU A 84 1.88 8.83 0.70
CA LEU A 84 2.23 8.43 -0.66
C LEU A 84 3.62 8.95 -0.98
N GLU A 85 4.49 8.07 -1.46
CA GLU A 85 5.82 8.47 -1.96
C GLU A 85 5.80 8.45 -3.47
N GLN A 86 6.35 9.50 -4.06
CA GLN A 86 6.43 9.65 -5.51
C GLN A 86 7.85 10.07 -5.91
N SER A 87 8.23 9.69 -7.13
CA SER A 87 9.47 10.16 -7.73
C SER A 87 9.37 11.64 -8.09
N GLU A 88 10.48 12.23 -8.55
CA GLU A 88 10.49 13.62 -9.04
C GLU A 88 9.51 13.83 -10.20
N ASP A 89 9.24 12.77 -10.98
CA ASP A 89 8.33 12.83 -12.12
C ASP A 89 6.88 12.50 -11.73
N GLU A 90 6.57 12.51 -10.42
CA GLU A 90 5.23 12.24 -9.90
C GLU A 90 4.74 10.83 -10.17
N VAL A 91 5.67 9.87 -10.24
CA VAL A 91 5.34 8.45 -10.36
C VAL A 91 5.20 7.85 -8.97
N ASP A 92 4.09 7.15 -8.70
CA ASP A 92 3.86 6.49 -7.42
C ASP A 92 4.89 5.38 -7.23
N THR A 93 5.66 5.45 -6.13
CA THR A 93 6.70 4.47 -5.81
C THR A 93 6.39 3.65 -4.58
N ALA A 94 5.74 4.22 -3.59
CA ALA A 94 5.43 3.52 -2.34
C ALA A 94 4.24 4.15 -1.63
N LEU A 95 3.60 3.33 -0.80
CA LEU A 95 2.53 3.75 0.09
C LEU A 95 2.85 3.27 1.49
N GLU A 96 2.84 4.19 2.46
CA GLU A 96 3.09 3.88 3.87
C GLU A 96 1.80 4.03 4.66
N ILE A 97 1.47 3.03 5.47
CA ILE A 97 0.29 3.02 6.32
C ILE A 97 0.77 2.83 7.75
N ASP A 98 0.60 3.86 8.58
CA ASP A 98 1.07 3.85 9.96
C ASP A 98 -0.10 3.71 10.94
N GLY A 99 0.01 2.75 11.84
CA GLY A 99 -0.87 2.58 12.99
C GLY A 99 -0.13 2.82 14.31
N PRO A 100 -0.78 2.55 15.45
CA PRO A 100 -0.17 2.79 16.76
C PRO A 100 1.07 1.95 17.05
N GLN A 101 1.08 0.70 16.57
CA GLN A 101 2.17 -0.24 16.83
C GLN A 101 2.60 -1.01 15.60
N SER A 102 2.05 -0.67 14.45
CA SER A 102 2.31 -1.38 13.20
C SER A 102 2.48 -0.40 12.07
N CYS A 103 3.25 -0.81 11.07
CA CYS A 103 3.46 -0.03 9.86
C CYS A 103 3.48 -0.97 8.68
N ILE A 104 2.83 -0.59 7.59
CA ILE A 104 2.91 -1.32 6.33
C ILE A 104 3.52 -0.40 5.30
N ILE A 105 4.50 -0.92 4.55
CA ILE A 105 5.08 -0.20 3.42
C ILE A 105 4.86 -1.07 2.17
N LEU A 106 4.08 -0.54 1.24
CA LEU A 106 3.86 -1.15 -0.07
C LEU A 106 4.77 -0.45 -1.06
N ARG A 107 5.58 -1.21 -1.82
CA ARG A 107 6.46 -0.65 -2.85
C ARG A 107 6.13 -1.25 -4.19
N PHE A 108 6.04 -0.41 -5.21
CA PHE A 108 5.87 -0.89 -6.57
C PHE A 108 7.22 -1.37 -7.11
N ARG A 109 7.21 -2.52 -7.79
CA ARG A 109 8.43 -3.07 -8.39
C ARG A 109 8.82 -2.31 -9.64
N ASP A 110 7.84 -2.01 -10.49
CA ASP A 110 8.06 -1.31 -11.75
C ASP A 110 7.11 -0.11 -11.84
N PRO A 111 7.42 0.99 -11.10
CA PRO A 111 6.54 2.16 -11.09
C PRO A 111 6.40 2.77 -12.48
N MET A 112 5.16 3.14 -12.83
CA MET A 112 4.87 3.81 -14.10
C MET A 112 3.97 5.01 -13.88
N PRO A 113 4.12 6.08 -14.70
CA PRO A 113 3.19 7.20 -14.65
C PRO A 113 1.76 6.75 -14.94
N ALA A 114 0.78 7.39 -14.32
CA ALA A 114 -0.63 7.03 -14.49
C ALA A 114 -1.08 7.10 -15.96
N GLU A 115 -0.58 8.06 -16.71
CA GLU A 115 -0.91 8.22 -18.12
C GLU A 115 -0.43 7.05 -18.98
N MET A 116 0.59 6.31 -18.54
CA MET A 116 1.07 5.14 -19.27
C MET A 116 0.23 3.90 -19.01
N VAL A 117 -0.47 3.87 -17.90
CA VAL A 117 -1.37 2.76 -17.58
C VAL A 117 -2.49 2.68 -18.59
N ASP A 118 -3.08 3.81 -18.96
CA ASP A 118 -4.14 3.87 -19.96
C ASP A 118 -3.64 3.47 -21.34
N GLY A 119 -2.39 3.79 -21.67
CA GLY A 119 -1.79 3.43 -22.94
C GLY A 119 -1.52 1.94 -23.10
N ILE A 120 -1.33 1.24 -22.00
CA ILE A 120 -1.03 -0.20 -22.00
C ILE A 120 -2.28 -1.02 -22.31
N ALA A 121 -3.44 -0.48 -22.04
CA ALA A 121 -4.71 -1.17 -22.24
C ALA A 121 -5.06 -1.40 -23.70
N VAL A 122 -4.26 -0.94 -24.61
CA VAL A 122 -4.50 -1.05 -26.06
C VAL A 122 -4.12 -2.41 -26.62
#